data_dce08ea31d2c876928e98cc9915bc331
#
_entry.id   dce08ea31d2c876928e98cc9915bc331
#
_cell.length_a   1.000
_cell.length_b   1.000
_cell.length_c   1.000
_cell.angle_alpha   90.00
_cell.angle_beta   90.00
_cell.angle_gamma   90.00
#
_symmetry.space_group_name_H-M   'P 1'
#
loop_
_entity.id
_entity.type
_entity.pdbx_description
1 polymer ?
#
loop_
_entity_poly.entity_id
_entity_poly.type
_entity_poly.pdbx_seq_one_letter_code
_entity_poly.pdbx_strand_id
1 'polypeptide(L)'
;MKTSSKIRQSFCLPFCVAVFAAMALGGCKEEHIARPDPVDMTPEAVGFYCQMNLLEHDGPKAQIHLDGMPAPLFFSQVRDAVAYLHMPEQSHAVVATYVQDMSGARWDAPGSWVEVDAPLYVIGSDALGGM
;
A
#
# COMPACT_ATOMS: atom_id res chain seq x y z
N MET A 1 68.27 31.82 24.89
CA MET A 1 67.08 31.29 25.61
C MET A 1 66.04 30.93 24.61
N LYS A 2 65.87 29.60 24.37
CA LYS A 2 64.84 29.04 23.47
C LYS A 2 63.74 28.45 24.36
N THR A 3 62.55 28.99 24.33
CA THR A 3 61.38 28.39 24.95
C THR A 3 60.41 27.94 23.88
N SER A 4 60.28 26.64 23.85
CA SER A 4 59.50 25.83 22.93
C SER A 4 58.00 25.93 23.25
N SER A 5 57.18 26.39 22.26
CA SER A 5 55.74 26.31 22.34
C SER A 5 55.24 25.15 21.45
N LYS A 6 55.31 23.95 21.95
CA LYS A 6 54.77 22.72 21.29
C LYS A 6 53.72 22.00 22.12
N ILE A 7 52.69 22.67 22.56
CA ILE A 7 51.55 21.95 23.21
C ILE A 7 50.25 22.72 22.87
N ARG A 8 49.73 22.59 21.63
CA ARG A 8 48.37 23.05 21.34
C ARG A 8 47.69 22.38 20.17
N GLN A 9 48.31 21.38 19.54
CA GLN A 9 47.71 20.74 18.34
C GLN A 9 47.13 19.35 18.55
N SER A 10 47.22 18.73 19.75
CA SER A 10 46.77 17.34 19.95
C SER A 10 45.34 17.17 20.47
N PHE A 11 44.62 18.26 20.83
CA PHE A 11 43.30 18.11 21.46
C PHE A 11 42.12 18.31 20.50
N CYS A 12 42.32 18.91 19.34
CA CYS A 12 41.18 19.11 18.40
C CYS A 12 40.86 17.90 17.52
N LEU A 13 41.83 17.03 17.23
CA LEU A 13 41.61 15.90 16.33
C LEU A 13 40.66 14.83 16.87
N PRO A 14 40.74 14.38 18.14
CA PRO A 14 39.80 13.39 18.67
C PRO A 14 38.40 13.96 18.87
N PHE A 15 38.26 15.26 19.09
CA PHE A 15 36.93 15.89 19.26
C PHE A 15 36.16 16.00 17.93
N CYS A 16 36.84 16.32 16.84
CA CYS A 16 36.22 16.36 15.51
C CYS A 16 35.79 14.96 15.00
N VAL A 17 36.57 13.92 15.29
CA VAL A 17 36.22 12.54 14.92
C VAL A 17 35.00 12.05 15.70
N ALA A 18 34.87 12.38 16.99
CA ALA A 18 33.71 12.00 17.80
C ALA A 18 32.42 12.68 17.35
N VAL A 19 32.47 13.94 16.91
CA VAL A 19 31.29 14.68 16.39
C VAL A 19 30.86 14.12 15.03
N PHE A 20 31.80 13.71 14.18
CA PHE A 20 31.47 13.13 12.87
C PHE A 20 30.86 11.72 12.99
N ALA A 21 31.27 10.93 13.98
CA ALA A 21 30.68 9.61 14.25
C ALA A 21 29.25 9.72 14.80
N ALA A 22 28.91 10.76 15.53
CA ALA A 22 27.55 10.98 16.06
C ALA A 22 26.53 11.37 14.99
N MET A 23 26.95 11.95 13.87
CA MET A 23 26.06 12.30 12.75
C MET A 23 25.72 11.12 11.83
N ALA A 24 26.49 10.03 11.88
CA ALA A 24 26.24 8.84 11.06
C ALA A 24 25.11 7.93 11.59
N LEU A 25 24.62 8.16 12.80
CA LEU A 25 23.52 7.42 13.45
C LEU A 25 22.14 8.08 13.29
N GLY A 26 22.05 9.11 12.46
CA GLY A 26 20.76 9.66 11.99
C GLY A 26 20.09 8.65 11.07
N GLY A 27 19.52 7.57 11.66
CA GLY A 27 18.85 6.50 10.96
C GLY A 27 17.78 7.06 10.01
N CYS A 28 17.71 6.48 8.81
CA CYS A 28 16.57 6.62 7.93
C CYS A 28 15.32 6.30 8.77
N LYS A 29 14.48 7.29 9.05
CA LYS A 29 13.11 7.05 9.45
C LYS A 29 12.47 6.36 8.25
N GLU A 30 12.22 5.06 8.36
CA GLU A 30 11.24 4.44 7.47
C GLU A 30 9.94 5.22 7.66
N GLU A 31 9.56 5.96 6.63
CA GLU A 31 8.27 6.63 6.57
C GLU A 31 7.24 5.51 6.47
N HIS A 32 6.67 5.15 7.59
CA HIS A 32 5.61 4.14 7.65
C HIS A 32 4.40 4.77 6.95
N ILE A 33 4.21 4.44 5.67
CA ILE A 33 3.02 4.84 4.92
C ILE A 33 1.84 4.24 5.67
N ALA A 34 1.01 5.10 6.28
CA ALA A 34 -0.17 4.66 6.99
C ALA A 34 -1.09 3.94 5.99
N ARG A 35 -1.47 2.71 6.29
CA ARG A 35 -2.41 1.95 5.48
C ARG A 35 -3.77 2.65 5.53
N PRO A 36 -4.32 3.12 4.39
CA PRO A 36 -5.64 3.73 4.37
C PRO A 36 -6.73 2.68 4.64
N ASP A 37 -7.81 3.10 5.28
CA ASP A 37 -9.01 2.28 5.44
C ASP A 37 -9.71 2.07 4.08
N PRO A 38 -10.52 1.00 3.93
CA PRO A 38 -11.31 0.79 2.73
C PRO A 38 -12.36 1.90 2.56
N VAL A 39 -12.64 2.25 1.31
CA VAL A 39 -13.59 3.31 0.92
C VAL A 39 -14.86 2.68 0.37
N ASP A 40 -16.01 3.20 0.77
CA ASP A 40 -17.28 2.78 0.20
C ASP A 40 -17.41 3.25 -1.26
N MET A 41 -18.01 2.40 -2.09
CA MET A 41 -18.28 2.75 -3.48
C MET A 41 -19.40 3.78 -3.58
N THR A 42 -19.14 4.86 -4.31
CA THR A 42 -20.19 5.83 -4.67
C THR A 42 -20.99 5.35 -5.88
N PRO A 43 -22.18 5.93 -6.14
CA PRO A 43 -22.95 5.58 -7.34
C PRO A 43 -22.19 5.80 -8.66
N GLU A 44 -21.17 6.64 -8.65
CA GLU A 44 -20.33 6.94 -9.82
C GLU A 44 -19.07 6.07 -9.91
N ALA A 45 -18.87 5.15 -8.95
CA ALA A 45 -17.68 4.29 -8.93
C ALA A 45 -17.65 3.38 -10.16
N VAL A 46 -16.54 3.43 -10.90
CA VAL A 46 -16.30 2.62 -12.09
C VAL A 46 -15.13 1.66 -11.89
N GLY A 47 -15.21 0.51 -12.53
CA GLY A 47 -14.15 -0.47 -12.51
C GLY A 47 -12.93 -0.01 -13.32
N PHE A 48 -11.73 -0.22 -12.79
CA PHE A 48 -10.49 0.23 -13.41
C PHE A 48 -10.29 -0.37 -14.81
N TYR A 49 -10.56 -1.66 -14.99
CA TYR A 49 -10.42 -2.31 -16.30
C TYR A 49 -11.67 -2.19 -17.16
N CYS A 50 -12.85 -2.41 -16.58
CA CYS A 50 -14.08 -2.49 -17.35
C CYS A 50 -14.68 -1.12 -17.69
N GLN A 51 -14.34 -0.07 -16.94
CA GLN A 51 -14.87 1.30 -17.09
C GLN A 51 -16.40 1.39 -16.98
N MET A 52 -17.04 0.39 -16.36
CA MET A 52 -18.48 0.33 -16.12
C MET A 52 -18.80 0.62 -14.66
N ASN A 53 -20.04 1.05 -14.39
CA ASN A 53 -20.51 1.29 -13.03
C ASN A 53 -20.48 -0.01 -12.21
N LEU A 54 -19.81 0.03 -11.05
CA LEU A 54 -19.61 -1.15 -10.22
C LEU A 54 -20.88 -1.63 -9.55
N LEU A 55 -21.78 -0.73 -9.19
CA LEU A 55 -23.03 -1.06 -8.49
C LEU A 55 -24.08 -1.71 -9.38
N GLU A 56 -23.88 -1.70 -10.70
CA GLU A 56 -24.75 -2.40 -11.67
C GLU A 56 -24.36 -3.87 -11.88
N HIS A 57 -23.28 -4.32 -11.21
CA HIS A 57 -22.76 -5.69 -11.35
C HIS A 57 -22.78 -6.41 -10.02
N ASP A 58 -23.27 -7.63 -10.02
CA ASP A 58 -23.28 -8.50 -8.84
C ASP A 58 -21.88 -9.07 -8.51
N GLY A 59 -21.77 -9.69 -7.35
CA GLY A 59 -20.55 -10.34 -6.88
C GLY A 59 -19.57 -9.41 -6.18
N PRO A 60 -18.55 -9.99 -5.52
CA PRO A 60 -17.60 -9.25 -4.70
C PRO A 60 -16.69 -8.37 -5.55
N LYS A 61 -16.48 -7.18 -5.06
CA LYS A 61 -15.57 -6.18 -5.64
C LYS A 61 -14.23 -6.18 -4.92
N ALA A 62 -13.26 -5.50 -5.53
CA ALA A 62 -12.00 -5.21 -4.88
C ALA A 62 -11.62 -3.75 -5.03
N GLN A 63 -10.77 -3.26 -4.13
CA GLN A 63 -10.15 -1.95 -4.23
C GLN A 63 -8.66 -2.04 -3.89
N ILE A 64 -7.85 -1.29 -4.63
CA ILE A 64 -6.41 -1.18 -4.44
C ILE A 64 -6.06 0.28 -4.21
N HIS A 65 -5.45 0.55 -3.07
CA HIS A 65 -4.93 1.86 -2.73
C HIS A 65 -3.48 1.96 -3.16
N LEU A 66 -3.15 3.03 -3.86
CA LEU A 66 -1.81 3.30 -4.36
C LEU A 66 -1.21 4.51 -3.65
N ASP A 67 0.09 4.47 -3.44
CA ASP A 67 0.83 5.58 -2.83
C ASP A 67 0.66 6.87 -3.65
N GLY A 68 0.38 7.97 -2.96
CA GLY A 68 0.18 9.27 -3.58
C GLY A 68 -1.13 9.46 -4.36
N MET A 69 -2.00 8.44 -4.42
CA MET A 69 -3.30 8.56 -5.09
C MET A 69 -4.41 8.88 -4.09
N PRO A 70 -5.28 9.87 -4.39
CA PRO A 70 -6.33 10.31 -3.47
C PRO A 70 -7.52 9.36 -3.37
N ALA A 71 -7.68 8.45 -4.32
CA ALA A 71 -8.76 7.47 -4.38
C ALA A 71 -8.23 6.10 -4.78
N PRO A 72 -8.86 4.99 -4.32
CA PRO A 72 -8.47 3.66 -4.73
C PRO A 72 -8.87 3.36 -6.18
N LEU A 73 -8.19 2.40 -6.77
CA LEU A 73 -8.66 1.73 -7.98
C LEU A 73 -9.68 0.69 -7.59
N PHE A 74 -10.87 0.76 -8.16
CA PHE A 74 -11.90 -0.25 -7.97
C PHE A 74 -11.89 -1.29 -9.07
N PHE A 75 -12.26 -2.53 -8.72
CA PHE A 75 -12.36 -3.65 -9.65
C PHE A 75 -13.71 -4.34 -9.49
N SER A 76 -14.38 -4.59 -10.60
CA SER A 76 -15.67 -5.28 -10.65
C SER A 76 -15.57 -6.75 -10.24
N GLN A 77 -14.37 -7.33 -10.32
CA GLN A 77 -14.09 -8.71 -9.91
C GLN A 77 -12.79 -8.78 -9.11
N VAL A 78 -12.76 -9.63 -8.10
CA VAL A 78 -11.56 -9.87 -7.27
C VAL A 78 -10.41 -10.41 -8.11
N ARG A 79 -10.70 -11.26 -9.11
CA ARG A 79 -9.70 -11.80 -10.04
C ARG A 79 -8.92 -10.70 -10.76
N ASP A 80 -9.56 -9.62 -11.14
CA ASP A 80 -8.94 -8.54 -11.90
C ASP A 80 -8.01 -7.70 -10.99
N ALA A 81 -8.38 -7.52 -9.73
CA ALA A 81 -7.50 -6.93 -8.73
C ALA A 81 -6.25 -7.79 -8.49
N VAL A 82 -6.43 -9.11 -8.36
CA VAL A 82 -5.28 -10.03 -8.22
C VAL A 82 -4.39 -9.97 -9.46
N ALA A 83 -4.96 -9.93 -10.66
CA ALA A 83 -4.19 -9.77 -11.89
C ALA A 83 -3.39 -8.44 -11.90
N TYR A 84 -3.99 -7.34 -11.45
CA TYR A 84 -3.31 -6.05 -11.31
C TYR A 84 -2.10 -6.15 -10.37
N LEU A 85 -2.25 -6.81 -9.21
CA LEU A 85 -1.15 -6.96 -8.24
C LEU A 85 0.05 -7.73 -8.82
N HIS A 86 -0.16 -8.58 -9.81
CA HIS A 86 0.88 -9.37 -10.48
C HIS A 86 1.45 -8.70 -11.74
N MET A 87 0.97 -7.53 -12.11
CA MET A 87 1.53 -6.81 -13.26
C MET A 87 2.93 -6.30 -12.94
N PRO A 88 3.90 -6.49 -13.85
CA PRO A 88 5.28 -6.05 -13.65
C PRO A 88 5.44 -4.52 -13.73
N GLU A 89 4.49 -3.82 -14.35
CA GLU A 89 4.56 -2.40 -14.63
C GLU A 89 3.51 -1.65 -13.81
N GLN A 90 3.82 -1.38 -12.55
CA GLN A 90 2.98 -0.53 -11.70
C GLN A 90 3.62 0.85 -11.56
N SER A 91 2.85 1.90 -11.83
CA SER A 91 3.33 3.29 -11.74
C SER A 91 3.49 3.78 -10.31
N HIS A 92 2.81 3.16 -9.34
CA HIS A 92 2.78 3.53 -7.93
C HIS A 92 2.84 2.28 -7.06
N ALA A 93 3.42 2.44 -5.86
CA ALA A 93 3.43 1.35 -4.88
C ALA A 93 2.01 1.06 -4.36
N VAL A 94 1.68 -0.22 -4.20
CA VAL A 94 0.44 -0.64 -3.54
C VAL A 94 0.61 -0.47 -2.03
N VAL A 95 -0.31 0.25 -1.38
CA VAL A 95 -0.29 0.49 0.08
C VAL A 95 -1.36 -0.29 0.83
N ALA A 96 -2.48 -0.62 0.19
CA ALA A 96 -3.50 -1.49 0.75
C ALA A 96 -4.34 -2.13 -0.37
N THR A 97 -4.85 -3.32 -0.12
CA THR A 97 -5.80 -4.00 -1.01
C THR A 97 -6.91 -4.64 -0.18
N TYR A 98 -8.14 -4.38 -0.60
CA TYR A 98 -9.34 -4.90 0.06
C TYR A 98 -10.23 -5.63 -0.93
N VAL A 99 -10.90 -6.65 -0.45
CA VAL A 99 -11.91 -7.42 -1.19
C VAL A 99 -13.20 -7.49 -0.37
N GLN A 100 -14.34 -7.67 -1.01
CA GLN A 100 -15.59 -7.85 -0.29
C GLN A 100 -15.72 -9.31 0.18
N ASP A 101 -16.03 -9.48 1.47
CA ASP A 101 -16.28 -10.79 2.07
C ASP A 101 -17.62 -11.36 1.58
N MET A 102 -17.60 -12.65 1.23
CA MET A 102 -18.79 -13.40 0.81
C MET A 102 -19.27 -14.38 1.87
N SER A 103 -18.63 -14.42 3.06
CA SER A 103 -19.03 -15.29 4.17
C SER A 103 -20.43 -14.94 4.67
N GLY A 104 -21.41 -15.76 4.32
CA GLY A 104 -22.82 -15.52 4.67
C GLY A 104 -23.49 -14.36 3.93
N ALA A 105 -22.81 -13.76 2.96
CA ALA A 105 -23.37 -12.73 2.10
C ALA A 105 -24.05 -13.33 0.87
N ARG A 106 -24.83 -12.52 0.17
CA ARG A 106 -25.48 -12.90 -1.09
C ARG A 106 -24.68 -12.34 -2.25
N TRP A 107 -24.80 -12.97 -3.43
CA TRP A 107 -24.08 -12.55 -4.62
C TRP A 107 -24.44 -11.11 -5.07
N ASP A 108 -25.72 -10.76 -4.94
CA ASP A 108 -26.25 -9.41 -5.21
C ASP A 108 -26.07 -8.41 -4.04
N ALA A 109 -25.57 -8.89 -2.91
CA ALA A 109 -25.33 -8.07 -1.71
C ALA A 109 -24.06 -8.56 -0.99
N PRO A 110 -22.88 -8.30 -1.53
CA PRO A 110 -21.60 -8.65 -0.91
C PRO A 110 -21.44 -8.04 0.48
N GLY A 111 -20.63 -8.69 1.32
CA GLY A 111 -20.35 -8.24 2.67
C GLY A 111 -19.38 -7.07 2.76
N SER A 112 -18.83 -6.88 3.95
CA SER A 112 -17.89 -5.81 4.25
C SER A 112 -16.53 -6.00 3.57
N TRP A 113 -15.76 -4.93 3.52
CA TRP A 113 -14.38 -4.97 3.06
C TRP A 113 -13.47 -5.68 4.06
N VAL A 114 -12.63 -6.57 3.55
CA VAL A 114 -11.58 -7.26 4.30
C VAL A 114 -10.26 -7.16 3.55
N GLU A 115 -9.15 -7.18 4.27
CA GLU A 115 -7.82 -7.17 3.63
C GLU A 115 -7.62 -8.40 2.76
N VAL A 116 -6.92 -8.25 1.64
CA VAL A 116 -6.74 -9.30 0.62
C VAL A 116 -6.14 -10.61 1.16
N ASP A 117 -5.33 -10.53 2.21
CA ASP A 117 -4.66 -11.69 2.81
C ASP A 117 -5.51 -12.40 3.89
N ALA A 118 -6.66 -11.83 4.29
CA ALA A 118 -7.46 -12.35 5.37
C ALA A 118 -8.43 -13.50 4.96
N PRO A 119 -9.14 -13.42 3.79
CA PRO A 119 -10.12 -14.41 3.41
C PRO A 119 -9.50 -15.65 2.75
N LEU A 120 -10.28 -16.74 2.74
CA LEU A 120 -10.04 -17.90 1.88
C LEU A 120 -10.71 -17.66 0.52
N TYR A 121 -10.02 -17.96 -0.56
CA TYR A 121 -10.52 -17.81 -1.92
C TYR A 121 -11.04 -19.12 -2.49
N VAL A 122 -12.21 -19.07 -3.10
CA VAL A 122 -12.78 -20.21 -3.83
C VAL A 122 -12.37 -20.10 -5.29
N ILE A 123 -11.78 -21.17 -5.83
CA ILE A 123 -11.37 -21.27 -7.23
C ILE A 123 -12.26 -22.31 -7.92
N GLY A 124 -12.70 -22.01 -9.15
CA GLY A 124 -13.48 -22.94 -9.96
C GLY A 124 -14.93 -23.12 -9.50
N SER A 125 -15.50 -22.10 -8.85
CA SER A 125 -16.95 -22.08 -8.57
C SER A 125 -17.75 -21.82 -9.85
N ASP A 126 -19.04 -22.25 -9.85
CA ASP A 126 -19.98 -21.96 -10.93
C ASP A 126 -20.56 -20.53 -10.84
N ALA A 127 -20.16 -19.74 -9.85
CA ALA A 127 -20.59 -18.36 -9.71
C ALA A 127 -19.99 -17.52 -10.84
N LEU A 128 -20.86 -16.85 -11.59
CA LEU A 128 -20.46 -15.95 -12.66
C LEU A 128 -20.15 -14.58 -12.07
N GLY A 129 -19.04 -14.01 -12.50
CA GLY A 129 -18.71 -12.62 -12.19
C GLY A 129 -19.75 -11.66 -12.78
N GLY A 130 -19.77 -10.41 -12.31
CA GLY A 130 -20.68 -9.38 -12.77
C GLY A 130 -20.45 -8.93 -14.22
N MET A 131 -19.60 -9.63 -14.94
CA MET A 131 -19.33 -9.42 -16.38
C MET A 131 -19.08 -10.73 -17.07
#